data_b7a07c1f5258bb40a12010c16e77ec9e
#
_entry.id   b7a07c1f5258bb40a12010c16e77ec9e
#
_cell.length_a   1.000
_cell.length_b   1.000
_cell.length_c   1.000
_cell.angle_alpha   90.00
_cell.angle_beta   90.00
_cell.angle_gamma   90.00
#
_symmetry.space_group_name_H-M   'P 1'
#
loop_
_entity.id
_entity.type
_entity.pdbx_description
1 polymer ?
#
loop_
_entity_poly.entity_id
_entity_poly.type
_entity_poly.pdbx_seq_one_letter_code
_entity_poly.pdbx_strand_id
1 'polypeptide(L)'
;MANVIKLRKGLDINLKGAAAQELVSVKEPGFYSLVPDDYTGITPKVVVKEQEYVMAGGPLFIDKNHPELKFVSPVSGVVTSVERGARRKVLNIVVEAATEQDYEEFGKMDPSKMSGQQVKEALLQAGMFAFIRQRPYDVIADPTVTPKAIFISAFDSNPLAPDFEFALKGEEANFQTGLDALSKMAKTYLGISVKQKSAALVQAKNVTVTAFDGPHPAGNVGVQINHISPVVKGETVWTISAEAVLFIGRLMNTGRVDMTRTVAVTGSEVLKPAY
;
A
#
# COMPACT_ATOMS: atom_id res chain seq x y z
N MET A 1 5.03 -18.78 -19.25
CA MET A 1 6.10 -18.70 -18.21
C MET A 1 6.42 -17.23 -17.98
N ALA A 2 6.52 -16.80 -16.71
CA ALA A 2 6.93 -15.43 -16.41
C ALA A 2 8.34 -15.16 -16.97
N ASN A 3 8.58 -13.95 -17.46
CA ASN A 3 9.92 -13.53 -17.85
C ASN A 3 10.82 -13.51 -16.60
N VAL A 4 12.04 -14.06 -16.67
CA VAL A 4 12.97 -14.12 -15.56
C VAL A 4 14.14 -13.14 -15.80
N ILE A 5 14.31 -12.20 -14.88
CA ILE A 5 15.43 -11.25 -14.87
C ILE A 5 16.43 -11.69 -13.81
N LYS A 6 17.68 -11.95 -14.22
CA LYS A 6 18.77 -12.34 -13.32
C LYS A 6 19.62 -11.13 -12.95
N LEU A 7 19.68 -10.83 -11.65
CA LEU A 7 20.52 -9.80 -11.08
C LEU A 7 21.82 -10.44 -10.55
N ARG A 8 22.95 -9.95 -11.05
CA ARG A 8 24.28 -10.50 -10.68
C ARG A 8 24.98 -9.64 -9.63
N LYS A 9 24.58 -8.37 -9.48
CA LYS A 9 25.18 -7.42 -8.54
C LYS A 9 24.25 -7.24 -7.36
N GLY A 10 24.81 -7.31 -6.17
CA GLY A 10 24.09 -7.15 -4.91
C GLY A 10 24.75 -7.95 -3.80
N LEU A 11 24.14 -7.91 -2.61
CA LEU A 11 24.65 -8.61 -1.44
C LEU A 11 23.49 -9.01 -0.53
N ASP A 12 23.43 -10.28 -0.17
CA ASP A 12 22.54 -10.76 0.89
C ASP A 12 23.29 -10.79 2.23
N ILE A 13 22.68 -10.23 3.27
CA ILE A 13 23.16 -10.32 4.65
C ILE A 13 22.35 -11.39 5.35
N ASN A 14 22.99 -12.51 5.65
CA ASN A 14 22.35 -13.65 6.29
C ASN A 14 22.21 -13.43 7.79
N LEU A 15 21.16 -12.74 8.21
CA LEU A 15 20.79 -12.59 9.61
C LEU A 15 19.96 -13.79 10.08
N LYS A 16 20.09 -14.13 11.37
CA LYS A 16 19.25 -15.12 12.05
C LYS A 16 18.05 -14.41 12.67
N GLY A 17 16.92 -15.12 12.85
CA GLY A 17 15.76 -14.60 13.54
C GLY A 17 14.61 -14.16 12.62
N ALA A 18 14.48 -14.81 11.47
CA ALA A 18 13.29 -14.64 10.63
C ALA A 18 12.01 -14.97 11.40
N ALA A 19 10.90 -14.29 11.09
CA ALA A 19 9.60 -14.58 11.68
C ALA A 19 9.16 -16.01 11.35
N ALA A 20 8.68 -16.74 12.36
CA ALA A 20 8.00 -18.01 12.14
C ALA A 20 6.73 -17.76 11.33
N GLN A 21 6.40 -18.66 10.40
CA GLN A 21 5.17 -18.57 9.62
C GLN A 21 3.94 -18.97 10.45
N GLU A 22 3.71 -18.23 11.52
CA GLU A 22 2.60 -18.39 12.45
C GLU A 22 1.93 -17.03 12.67
N LEU A 23 0.61 -16.97 12.49
CA LEU A 23 -0.16 -15.78 12.81
C LEU A 23 -0.40 -15.72 14.31
N VAL A 24 0.06 -14.66 14.94
CA VAL A 24 -0.19 -14.37 16.34
C VAL A 24 -1.23 -13.26 16.44
N SER A 25 -2.35 -13.58 17.08
CA SER A 25 -3.36 -12.56 17.38
C SER A 25 -2.83 -11.58 18.43
N VAL A 26 -2.89 -10.32 18.13
CA VAL A 26 -2.57 -9.23 19.06
C VAL A 26 -3.82 -8.46 19.43
N LYS A 27 -3.82 -7.88 20.63
CA LYS A 27 -4.91 -6.99 21.04
C LYS A 27 -4.90 -5.75 20.16
N GLU A 28 -6.06 -5.37 19.63
CA GLU A 28 -6.20 -4.14 18.88
C GLU A 28 -5.84 -2.92 19.72
N PRO A 29 -5.09 -1.96 19.14
CA PRO A 29 -4.79 -0.72 19.85
C PRO A 29 -6.04 0.12 20.04
N GLY A 30 -6.13 0.83 21.19
CA GLY A 30 -7.24 1.75 21.44
C GLY A 30 -7.07 3.10 20.75
N PHE A 31 -5.86 3.43 20.27
CA PHE A 31 -5.55 4.71 19.62
C PHE A 31 -4.80 4.50 18.32
N TYR A 32 -5.19 5.28 17.32
CA TYR A 32 -4.58 5.30 16.00
C TYR A 32 -4.13 6.71 15.65
N SER A 33 -2.92 6.83 15.14
CA SER A 33 -2.36 8.13 14.78
C SER A 33 -2.06 8.18 13.29
N LEU A 34 -2.54 9.22 12.61
CA LEU A 34 -2.20 9.51 11.23
C LEU A 34 -1.21 10.68 11.19
N VAL A 35 -0.01 10.41 10.66
CA VAL A 35 1.12 11.34 10.61
C VAL A 35 1.26 11.89 9.19
N PRO A 36 0.98 13.19 8.94
CA PRO A 36 1.07 13.75 7.58
C PRO A 36 2.47 13.67 6.96
N ASP A 37 3.54 13.67 7.78
CA ASP A 37 4.91 13.56 7.30
C ASP A 37 5.25 12.21 6.65
N ASP A 38 4.46 11.16 6.91
CA ASP A 38 4.61 9.86 6.25
C ASP A 38 4.21 9.92 4.77
N TYR A 39 3.48 10.96 4.38
CA TYR A 39 3.00 11.19 3.03
C TYR A 39 3.82 12.28 2.33
N THR A 40 4.93 11.88 1.74
CA THR A 40 5.89 12.80 1.12
C THR A 40 5.28 13.54 -0.08
N GLY A 41 5.51 14.85 -0.17
CA GLY A 41 5.14 15.66 -1.33
C GLY A 41 3.80 16.36 -1.25
N ILE A 42 3.04 16.18 -0.14
CA ILE A 42 1.74 16.83 0.08
C ILE A 42 1.85 18.06 0.96
N THR A 43 0.83 18.90 0.91
CA THR A 43 0.61 19.99 1.86
C THR A 43 -0.66 19.72 2.66
N PRO A 44 -0.57 19.19 3.91
CA PRO A 44 -1.74 18.71 4.62
C PRO A 44 -2.66 19.85 5.07
N LYS A 45 -3.95 19.68 4.87
CA LYS A 45 -5.03 20.50 5.41
C LYS A 45 -5.97 19.60 6.20
N VAL A 46 -5.95 19.73 7.54
CA VAL A 46 -6.86 19.01 8.43
C VAL A 46 -8.30 19.41 8.16
N VAL A 47 -9.19 18.43 8.09
CA VAL A 47 -10.62 18.62 7.82
C VAL A 47 -11.53 18.20 8.97
N VAL A 48 -10.94 17.71 10.07
CA VAL A 48 -11.64 17.33 11.31
C VAL A 48 -11.26 18.24 12.46
N LYS A 49 -12.03 18.16 13.54
CA LYS A 49 -11.77 18.85 14.82
C LYS A 49 -11.61 17.85 15.94
N GLU A 50 -10.95 18.28 17.04
CA GLU A 50 -10.95 17.52 18.28
C GLU A 50 -12.38 17.33 18.78
N GLN A 51 -12.65 16.18 19.36
CA GLN A 51 -13.97 15.70 19.82
C GLN A 51 -14.96 15.38 18.69
N GLU A 52 -14.55 15.41 17.43
CA GLU A 52 -15.37 15.00 16.30
C GLU A 52 -15.33 13.48 16.14
N TYR A 53 -16.49 12.85 15.91
CA TYR A 53 -16.56 11.44 15.56
C TYR A 53 -16.30 11.26 14.08
N VAL A 54 -15.50 10.26 13.72
CA VAL A 54 -15.17 9.89 12.34
C VAL A 54 -15.46 8.42 12.11
N MET A 55 -15.90 8.07 10.91
CA MET A 55 -16.05 6.69 10.46
C MET A 55 -14.72 6.16 9.93
N ALA A 56 -14.54 4.84 9.93
CA ALA A 56 -13.45 4.21 9.19
C ALA A 56 -13.61 4.52 7.68
N GLY A 57 -12.58 5.09 7.04
CA GLY A 57 -12.66 5.63 5.68
C GLY A 57 -13.03 7.12 5.61
N GLY A 58 -13.41 7.75 6.73
CA GLY A 58 -13.67 9.19 6.79
C GLY A 58 -12.38 10.03 6.72
N PRO A 59 -12.34 11.17 6.01
CA PRO A 59 -11.12 11.95 5.82
C PRO A 59 -10.70 12.66 7.09
N LEU A 60 -9.44 12.53 7.49
CA LEU A 60 -8.81 13.28 8.58
C LEU A 60 -8.10 14.54 8.08
N PHE A 61 -7.43 14.43 6.93
CA PHE A 61 -6.87 15.57 6.21
C PHE A 61 -6.85 15.31 4.71
N ILE A 62 -6.64 16.35 3.94
CA ILE A 62 -6.54 16.35 2.48
C ILE A 62 -5.25 17.03 2.05
N ASP A 63 -4.81 16.82 0.81
CA ASP A 63 -3.79 17.68 0.23
C ASP A 63 -4.41 19.04 -0.14
N LYS A 64 -3.76 20.13 0.26
CA LYS A 64 -4.21 21.49 -0.05
C LYS A 64 -4.17 21.80 -1.55
N ASN A 65 -3.21 21.20 -2.27
CA ASN A 65 -3.01 21.43 -3.70
C ASN A 65 -3.95 20.54 -4.55
N HIS A 66 -4.32 19.36 -4.03
CA HIS A 66 -5.21 18.39 -4.61
C HIS A 66 -6.28 17.98 -3.59
N PRO A 67 -7.35 18.78 -3.40
CA PRO A 67 -8.34 18.53 -2.34
C PRO A 67 -9.10 17.19 -2.47
N GLU A 68 -9.11 16.59 -3.66
CA GLU A 68 -9.64 15.27 -3.93
C GLU A 68 -8.78 14.14 -3.32
N LEU A 69 -7.51 14.43 -3.02
CA LEU A 69 -6.59 13.48 -2.39
C LEU A 69 -6.80 13.49 -0.89
N LYS A 70 -7.49 12.46 -0.40
CA LYS A 70 -7.89 12.30 0.99
C LYS A 70 -6.97 11.32 1.71
N PHE A 71 -6.77 11.58 3.00
CA PHE A 71 -6.07 10.73 3.95
C PHE A 71 -7.06 10.37 5.05
N VAL A 72 -7.45 9.12 5.10
CA VAL A 72 -8.65 8.68 5.82
C VAL A 72 -8.31 7.93 7.10
N SER A 73 -9.24 7.94 8.05
CA SER A 73 -9.10 7.18 9.29
C SER A 73 -9.14 5.68 9.03
N PRO A 74 -8.23 4.88 9.61
CA PRO A 74 -8.29 3.42 9.53
C PRO A 74 -9.40 2.81 10.39
N VAL A 75 -9.91 3.56 11.35
CA VAL A 75 -10.93 3.12 12.33
C VAL A 75 -11.99 4.19 12.51
N SER A 76 -13.19 3.80 12.98
CA SER A 76 -14.15 4.75 13.49
C SER A 76 -13.85 5.10 14.94
N GLY A 77 -14.19 6.31 15.35
CA GLY A 77 -13.96 6.76 16.71
C GLY A 77 -13.93 8.26 16.87
N VAL A 78 -13.42 8.73 17.98
CA VAL A 78 -13.37 10.16 18.31
C VAL A 78 -11.97 10.69 18.08
N VAL A 79 -11.85 11.80 17.37
CA VAL A 79 -10.57 12.54 17.24
C VAL A 79 -10.22 13.14 18.60
N THR A 80 -9.22 12.58 19.27
CA THR A 80 -8.81 13.02 20.61
C THR A 80 -7.81 14.16 20.58
N SER A 81 -6.97 14.23 19.55
CA SER A 81 -6.04 15.35 19.39
C SER A 81 -5.66 15.63 17.94
N VAL A 82 -5.36 16.90 17.68
CA VAL A 82 -4.71 17.38 16.45
C VAL A 82 -3.43 18.10 16.86
N GLU A 83 -2.35 17.34 16.98
CA GLU A 83 -1.08 17.88 17.48
C GLU A 83 -0.39 18.75 16.43
N ARG A 84 0.09 19.91 16.90
CA ARG A 84 0.75 20.90 16.05
C ARG A 84 2.11 21.29 16.64
N GLY A 85 3.12 21.29 15.80
CA GLY A 85 4.45 21.77 16.12
C GLY A 85 4.68 23.23 15.73
N ALA A 86 5.94 23.58 15.57
CA ALA A 86 6.36 24.90 15.15
C ALA A 86 5.67 25.33 13.84
N ARG A 87 5.36 26.63 13.73
CA ARG A 87 4.66 27.20 12.56
C ARG A 87 3.33 26.53 12.22
N ARG A 88 2.65 25.96 13.23
CA ARG A 88 1.38 25.22 13.10
C ARG A 88 1.45 23.98 12.20
N LYS A 89 2.64 23.42 11.99
CA LYS A 89 2.80 22.15 11.28
C LYS A 89 2.00 21.06 11.99
N VAL A 90 1.16 20.34 11.26
CA VAL A 90 0.44 19.19 11.82
C VAL A 90 1.43 18.05 12.00
N LEU A 91 1.57 17.55 13.22
CA LEU A 91 2.46 16.46 13.58
C LEU A 91 1.72 15.13 13.48
N ASN A 92 0.55 15.06 14.11
CA ASN A 92 -0.32 13.89 14.01
C ASN A 92 -1.78 14.25 14.26
N ILE A 93 -2.66 13.32 13.92
CA ILE A 93 -4.09 13.34 14.25
C ILE A 93 -4.39 12.01 14.91
N VAL A 94 -4.83 12.02 16.15
CA VAL A 94 -5.09 10.82 16.94
C VAL A 94 -6.58 10.55 17.03
N VAL A 95 -6.97 9.31 16.72
CA VAL A 95 -8.34 8.80 16.85
C VAL A 95 -8.35 7.72 17.93
N GLU A 96 -9.20 7.88 18.93
CA GLU A 96 -9.56 6.85 19.89
C GLU A 96 -10.62 5.95 19.23
N ALA A 97 -10.28 4.67 19.04
CA ALA A 97 -11.13 3.74 18.32
C ALA A 97 -12.42 3.43 19.09
N ALA A 98 -13.54 3.45 18.41
CA ALA A 98 -14.80 2.95 18.94
C ALA A 98 -14.76 1.43 19.12
N THR A 99 -15.49 0.92 20.13
CA THR A 99 -15.59 -0.53 20.38
C THR A 99 -16.29 -1.24 19.20
N GLU A 100 -17.33 -0.61 18.66
CA GLU A 100 -18.01 -1.06 17.45
C GLU A 100 -17.63 -0.15 16.31
N GLN A 101 -17.24 -0.74 15.18
CA GLN A 101 -16.71 0.03 14.06
C GLN A 101 -17.80 0.42 13.06
N ASP A 102 -17.88 1.72 12.77
CA ASP A 102 -18.71 2.29 11.72
C ASP A 102 -17.87 2.60 10.48
N TYR A 103 -18.41 2.39 9.29
CA TYR A 103 -17.70 2.52 8.03
C TYR A 103 -18.34 3.53 7.10
N GLU A 104 -17.53 4.31 6.41
CA GLU A 104 -17.96 4.98 5.19
C GLU A 104 -18.27 3.93 4.12
N GLU A 105 -19.46 4.01 3.54
CA GLU A 105 -19.94 3.06 2.54
C GLU A 105 -19.71 3.61 1.13
N PHE A 106 -18.76 3.03 0.40
CA PHE A 106 -18.47 3.40 -0.99
C PHE A 106 -19.19 2.52 -2.00
N GLY A 107 -19.85 1.45 -1.53
CA GLY A 107 -20.50 0.43 -2.37
C GLY A 107 -19.51 -0.53 -3.03
N LYS A 108 -19.95 -1.75 -3.26
CA LYS A 108 -19.13 -2.77 -3.96
C LYS A 108 -18.95 -2.37 -5.41
N MET A 109 -17.73 -2.58 -5.92
CA MET A 109 -17.35 -2.20 -7.27
C MET A 109 -16.71 -3.37 -8.00
N ASP A 110 -17.07 -3.54 -9.28
CA ASP A 110 -16.47 -4.56 -10.14
C ASP A 110 -15.51 -3.88 -11.13
N PRO A 111 -14.18 -4.01 -10.94
CA PRO A 111 -13.22 -3.38 -11.83
C PRO A 111 -13.38 -3.78 -13.30
N SER A 112 -13.95 -4.96 -13.59
CA SER A 112 -14.17 -5.39 -14.97
C SER A 112 -15.13 -4.47 -15.75
N LYS A 113 -16.04 -3.81 -15.04
CA LYS A 113 -17.07 -2.91 -15.58
C LYS A 113 -16.70 -1.43 -15.49
N MET A 114 -15.52 -1.12 -14.93
CA MET A 114 -15.08 0.25 -14.70
C MET A 114 -14.04 0.69 -15.73
N SER A 115 -14.06 1.96 -16.07
CA SER A 115 -12.96 2.62 -16.76
C SER A 115 -11.83 2.96 -15.78
N GLY A 116 -10.62 3.19 -16.28
CA GLY A 116 -9.49 3.61 -15.44
C GLY A 116 -9.75 4.91 -14.68
N GLN A 117 -10.51 5.84 -15.27
CA GLN A 117 -10.90 7.08 -14.62
C GLN A 117 -11.85 6.83 -13.45
N GLN A 118 -12.86 5.95 -13.62
CA GLN A 118 -13.78 5.58 -12.55
C GLN A 118 -13.07 4.87 -11.40
N VAL A 119 -12.10 3.99 -11.70
CA VAL A 119 -11.25 3.37 -10.66
C VAL A 119 -10.47 4.45 -9.90
N LYS A 120 -9.80 5.38 -10.61
CA LYS A 120 -9.05 6.47 -9.99
C LYS A 120 -9.94 7.31 -9.06
N GLU A 121 -11.13 7.70 -9.51
CA GLU A 121 -12.10 8.46 -8.71
C GLU A 121 -12.52 7.71 -7.46
N ALA A 122 -12.82 6.41 -7.57
CA ALA A 122 -13.15 5.58 -6.41
C ALA A 122 -12.01 5.53 -5.39
N LEU A 123 -10.76 5.35 -5.85
CA LEU A 123 -9.59 5.35 -4.98
C LEU A 123 -9.34 6.70 -4.30
N LEU A 124 -9.56 7.82 -5.01
CA LEU A 124 -9.46 9.16 -4.44
C LEU A 124 -10.53 9.39 -3.37
N GLN A 125 -11.78 9.02 -3.63
CA GLN A 125 -12.87 9.17 -2.68
C GLN A 125 -12.67 8.37 -1.40
N ALA A 126 -12.21 7.13 -1.53
CA ALA A 126 -11.96 6.25 -0.39
C ALA A 126 -10.57 6.45 0.27
N GLY A 127 -9.76 7.40 -0.19
CA GLY A 127 -8.42 7.65 0.35
C GLY A 127 -7.36 6.60 -0.01
N MET A 128 -7.70 5.61 -0.84
CA MET A 128 -6.75 4.55 -1.23
C MET A 128 -5.72 5.03 -2.24
N PHE A 129 -5.97 6.14 -2.93
CA PHE A 129 -4.99 6.76 -3.83
C PHE A 129 -3.74 7.25 -3.09
N ALA A 130 -3.85 7.57 -1.80
CA ALA A 130 -2.74 7.98 -0.93
C ALA A 130 -1.62 6.94 -0.79
N PHE A 131 -1.87 5.68 -1.15
CA PHE A 131 -0.85 4.61 -1.16
C PHE A 131 -0.09 4.52 -2.48
N ILE A 132 -0.47 5.29 -3.49
CA ILE A 132 0.22 5.32 -4.79
C ILE A 132 1.29 6.40 -4.74
N ARG A 133 2.52 6.02 -5.05
CA ARG A 133 3.66 6.94 -5.13
C ARG A 133 4.12 7.10 -6.58
N GLN A 134 4.67 8.24 -6.93
CA GLN A 134 5.22 8.48 -8.26
C GLN A 134 6.73 8.61 -8.25
N ARG A 135 7.36 8.07 -9.27
CA ARG A 135 8.78 8.19 -9.54
C ARG A 135 9.02 9.17 -10.71
N PRO A 136 10.15 9.87 -10.71
CA PRO A 136 11.40 9.55 -10.00
C PRO A 136 11.52 10.07 -8.57
N TYR A 137 10.65 10.98 -8.09
CA TYR A 137 10.85 11.70 -6.84
C TYR A 137 10.36 10.96 -5.58
N ASP A 138 9.66 9.85 -5.75
CA ASP A 138 9.08 9.04 -4.66
C ASP A 138 8.18 9.84 -3.72
N VAL A 139 7.32 10.64 -4.29
CA VAL A 139 6.27 11.39 -3.59
C VAL A 139 4.91 10.73 -3.81
N ILE A 140 3.88 11.14 -3.06
CA ILE A 140 2.51 10.72 -3.35
C ILE A 140 2.16 11.10 -4.78
N ALA A 141 1.48 10.22 -5.50
CA ALA A 141 1.19 10.41 -6.91
C ALA A 141 0.25 11.62 -7.12
N ASP A 142 0.57 12.44 -8.11
CA ASP A 142 -0.29 13.52 -8.57
C ASP A 142 -1.46 12.91 -9.35
N PRO A 143 -2.72 13.10 -8.90
CA PRO A 143 -3.89 12.52 -9.56
C PRO A 143 -4.16 13.09 -10.96
N THR A 144 -3.55 14.22 -11.33
CA THR A 144 -3.70 14.82 -12.66
C THR A 144 -2.76 14.20 -13.68
N VAL A 145 -1.71 13.50 -13.25
CA VAL A 145 -0.73 12.86 -14.12
C VAL A 145 -1.22 11.48 -14.54
N THR A 146 -0.98 11.13 -15.81
CA THR A 146 -1.15 9.77 -16.32
C THR A 146 0.21 9.08 -16.31
N PRO A 147 0.40 8.00 -15.54
CA PRO A 147 1.68 7.32 -15.48
C PRO A 147 1.92 6.49 -16.75
N LYS A 148 3.18 6.31 -17.12
CA LYS A 148 3.62 5.36 -18.16
C LYS A 148 3.24 3.92 -17.79
N ALA A 149 3.35 3.58 -16.50
CA ALA A 149 3.03 2.27 -15.95
C ALA A 149 2.90 2.32 -14.42
N ILE A 150 2.32 1.27 -13.84
CA ILE A 150 2.27 1.01 -12.40
C ILE A 150 3.15 -0.19 -12.09
N PHE A 151 3.98 -0.10 -11.05
CA PHE A 151 4.88 -1.17 -10.62
C PHE A 151 4.57 -1.61 -9.19
N ILE A 152 4.52 -2.91 -8.99
CA ILE A 152 4.27 -3.56 -7.71
C ILE A 152 5.40 -4.56 -7.48
N SER A 153 6.07 -4.50 -6.33
CA SER A 153 6.96 -5.59 -5.90
C SER A 153 6.24 -6.44 -4.86
N ALA A 154 6.07 -7.73 -5.13
CA ALA A 154 5.44 -8.68 -4.23
C ALA A 154 6.47 -9.44 -3.36
N PHE A 155 7.69 -8.94 -3.25
CA PHE A 155 8.70 -9.46 -2.31
C PHE A 155 9.66 -8.35 -1.90
N ASP A 156 10.19 -8.50 -0.71
CA ASP A 156 11.29 -7.69 -0.21
C ASP A 156 12.54 -8.55 -0.11
N SER A 157 13.68 -8.02 -0.50
CA SER A 157 14.98 -8.68 -0.43
C SER A 157 15.87 -8.15 0.69
N ASN A 158 15.35 -7.29 1.58
CA ASN A 158 16.07 -6.85 2.76
C ASN A 158 16.26 -8.01 3.75
N PRO A 159 17.29 -7.97 4.60
CA PRO A 159 17.45 -8.94 5.67
C PRO A 159 16.24 -8.98 6.60
N LEU A 160 15.78 -10.19 6.96
CA LEU A 160 14.60 -10.43 7.81
C LEU A 160 13.28 -9.85 7.28
N ALA A 161 13.21 -9.53 6.01
CA ALA A 161 11.99 -9.02 5.38
C ALA A 161 10.80 -9.99 5.54
N PRO A 162 9.56 -9.47 5.63
CA PRO A 162 8.38 -10.31 5.69
C PRO A 162 8.20 -11.11 4.41
N ASP A 163 7.65 -12.32 4.54
CA ASP A 163 7.23 -13.13 3.41
C ASP A 163 5.81 -12.74 2.98
N PHE A 164 5.71 -11.98 1.89
CA PHE A 164 4.41 -11.57 1.37
C PHE A 164 3.56 -12.76 0.89
N GLU A 165 4.17 -13.86 0.44
CA GLU A 165 3.44 -15.06 0.06
C GLU A 165 2.72 -15.67 1.26
N PHE A 166 3.33 -15.60 2.45
CA PHE A 166 2.66 -15.99 3.70
C PHE A 166 1.53 -15.03 4.07
N ALA A 167 1.78 -13.72 4.02
CA ALA A 167 0.78 -12.70 4.36
C ALA A 167 -0.41 -12.68 3.39
N LEU A 168 -0.24 -13.20 2.17
CA LEU A 168 -1.27 -13.26 1.14
C LEU A 168 -2.29 -14.39 1.34
N LYS A 169 -2.00 -15.37 2.20
CA LYS A 169 -2.88 -16.53 2.42
C LYS A 169 -4.28 -16.11 2.86
N GLY A 170 -5.28 -16.55 2.11
CA GLY A 170 -6.69 -16.19 2.34
C GLY A 170 -7.14 -14.87 1.74
N GLU A 171 -6.21 -14.09 1.16
CA GLU A 171 -6.47 -12.78 0.56
C GLU A 171 -6.27 -12.78 -0.98
N GLU A 172 -6.08 -13.93 -1.57
CA GLU A 172 -5.71 -14.05 -2.99
C GLU A 172 -6.75 -13.41 -3.92
N ALA A 173 -8.05 -13.53 -3.58
CA ALA A 173 -9.13 -12.91 -4.34
C ALA A 173 -9.07 -11.38 -4.25
N ASN A 174 -8.84 -10.82 -3.06
CA ASN A 174 -8.69 -9.38 -2.87
C ASN A 174 -7.45 -8.86 -3.61
N PHE A 175 -6.34 -9.59 -3.57
CA PHE A 175 -5.13 -9.21 -4.30
C PHE A 175 -5.38 -9.14 -5.80
N GLN A 176 -6.03 -10.17 -6.38
CA GLN A 176 -6.35 -10.17 -7.81
C GLN A 176 -7.31 -9.02 -8.18
N THR A 177 -8.35 -8.76 -7.36
CA THR A 177 -9.26 -7.62 -7.59
C THR A 177 -8.52 -6.28 -7.56
N GLY A 178 -7.57 -6.11 -6.64
CA GLY A 178 -6.72 -4.91 -6.59
C GLY A 178 -5.83 -4.75 -7.81
N LEU A 179 -5.25 -5.85 -8.31
CA LEU A 179 -4.48 -5.86 -9.56
C LEU A 179 -5.37 -5.49 -10.76
N ASP A 180 -6.58 -6.05 -10.82
CA ASP A 180 -7.55 -5.77 -11.88
C ASP A 180 -7.92 -4.28 -11.90
N ALA A 181 -8.16 -3.68 -10.74
CA ALA A 181 -8.43 -2.24 -10.61
C ALA A 181 -7.25 -1.40 -11.12
N LEU A 182 -6.04 -1.68 -10.67
CA LEU A 182 -4.83 -0.93 -11.08
C LEU A 182 -4.56 -1.08 -12.59
N SER A 183 -4.81 -2.26 -13.16
CA SER A 183 -4.61 -2.52 -14.59
C SER A 183 -5.53 -1.70 -15.49
N LYS A 184 -6.66 -1.19 -14.98
CA LYS A 184 -7.55 -0.26 -15.69
C LYS A 184 -6.96 1.14 -15.80
N MET A 185 -6.16 1.54 -14.82
CA MET A 185 -5.57 2.88 -14.77
C MET A 185 -4.35 3.03 -15.67
N ALA A 186 -3.47 2.00 -15.71
CA ALA A 186 -2.30 1.96 -16.57
C ALA A 186 -1.76 0.54 -16.70
N LYS A 187 -0.82 0.35 -17.64
CA LYS A 187 -0.08 -0.91 -17.76
C LYS A 187 0.59 -1.25 -16.43
N THR A 188 0.26 -2.41 -15.87
CA THR A 188 0.70 -2.81 -14.54
C THR A 188 1.69 -3.97 -14.61
N TYR A 189 2.78 -3.84 -13.86
CA TYR A 189 3.83 -4.85 -13.72
C TYR A 189 3.88 -5.36 -12.28
N LEU A 190 3.93 -6.68 -12.13
CA LEU A 190 4.10 -7.36 -10.85
C LEU A 190 5.46 -8.06 -10.83
N GLY A 191 6.36 -7.56 -9.98
CA GLY A 191 7.64 -8.18 -9.71
C GLY A 191 7.51 -9.23 -8.60
N ILE A 192 7.95 -10.45 -8.88
CA ILE A 192 7.97 -11.57 -7.93
C ILE A 192 9.38 -12.13 -7.79
N SER A 193 9.65 -12.84 -6.69
CA SER A 193 10.87 -13.63 -6.56
C SER A 193 10.70 -14.98 -7.26
N VAL A 194 11.75 -15.51 -7.90
CA VAL A 194 11.75 -16.88 -8.43
C VAL A 194 11.50 -17.95 -7.35
N LYS A 195 11.66 -17.58 -6.08
CA LYS A 195 11.40 -18.46 -4.93
C LYS A 195 9.91 -18.58 -4.59
N GLN A 196 9.09 -17.59 -4.95
CA GLN A 196 7.65 -17.59 -4.70
C GLN A 196 6.92 -18.56 -5.63
N LYS A 197 5.92 -19.27 -5.09
CA LYS A 197 5.19 -20.36 -5.79
C LYS A 197 3.67 -20.17 -5.77
N SER A 198 3.14 -19.25 -4.98
CA SER A 198 1.69 -19.01 -4.92
C SER A 198 1.12 -18.73 -6.31
N ALA A 199 0.04 -19.42 -6.66
CA ALA A 199 -0.66 -19.21 -7.91
C ALA A 199 -1.15 -17.76 -8.07
N ALA A 200 -1.55 -17.12 -6.98
CA ALA A 200 -1.99 -15.73 -6.97
C ALA A 200 -0.88 -14.75 -7.42
N LEU A 201 0.39 -15.12 -7.25
CA LEU A 201 1.54 -14.33 -7.70
C LEU A 201 2.01 -14.75 -9.09
N VAL A 202 2.29 -16.04 -9.28
CA VAL A 202 2.91 -16.53 -10.53
C VAL A 202 1.94 -16.59 -11.72
N GLN A 203 0.63 -16.62 -11.45
CA GLN A 203 -0.45 -16.67 -12.44
C GLN A 203 -1.38 -15.46 -12.35
N ALA A 204 -0.93 -14.37 -11.73
CA ALA A 204 -1.70 -13.12 -11.61
C ALA A 204 -2.18 -12.65 -13.00
N LYS A 205 -3.46 -12.29 -13.08
CA LYS A 205 -4.12 -11.91 -14.33
C LYS A 205 -4.11 -10.40 -14.53
N ASN A 206 -4.27 -9.97 -15.78
CA ASN A 206 -4.38 -8.57 -16.21
C ASN A 206 -3.15 -7.70 -15.91
N VAL A 207 -2.05 -8.32 -15.48
CA VAL A 207 -0.76 -7.67 -15.20
C VAL A 207 0.39 -8.45 -15.88
N THR A 208 1.51 -7.78 -16.08
CA THR A 208 2.71 -8.45 -16.58
C THR A 208 3.57 -8.92 -15.40
N VAL A 209 3.57 -10.22 -15.17
CA VAL A 209 4.40 -10.83 -14.12
C VAL A 209 5.83 -10.99 -14.59
N THR A 210 6.80 -10.51 -13.80
CA THR A 210 8.24 -10.66 -14.02
C THR A 210 8.89 -11.25 -12.78
N ALA A 211 9.58 -12.37 -12.93
CA ALA A 211 10.30 -13.01 -11.84
C ALA A 211 11.75 -12.49 -11.76
N PHE A 212 12.22 -12.22 -10.57
CA PHE A 212 13.57 -11.76 -10.29
C PHE A 212 14.35 -12.84 -9.54
N ASP A 213 15.56 -13.09 -10.04
CA ASP A 213 16.54 -14.03 -9.48
C ASP A 213 17.81 -13.25 -9.13
N GLY A 214 18.19 -13.23 -7.86
CA GLY A 214 19.42 -12.57 -7.42
C GLY A 214 19.33 -12.05 -5.98
N PRO A 215 20.45 -11.52 -5.46
CA PRO A 215 20.55 -10.97 -4.12
C PRO A 215 19.84 -9.62 -3.99
N HIS A 216 19.76 -9.07 -2.76
CA HIS A 216 19.38 -7.68 -2.57
C HIS A 216 20.25 -6.75 -3.47
N PRO A 217 19.64 -5.81 -4.22
CA PRO A 217 18.30 -5.24 -4.06
C PRO A 217 17.24 -5.75 -5.07
N ALA A 218 17.18 -7.04 -5.35
CA ALA A 218 16.22 -7.61 -6.30
C ALA A 218 14.75 -7.27 -5.99
N GLY A 219 14.38 -7.16 -4.70
CA GLY A 219 13.06 -6.79 -4.22
C GLY A 219 12.75 -5.29 -4.28
N ASN A 220 13.74 -4.44 -4.57
CA ASN A 220 13.52 -3.01 -4.66
C ASN A 220 12.79 -2.66 -5.96
N VAL A 221 11.63 -2.03 -5.84
CA VAL A 221 10.79 -1.67 -7.00
C VAL A 221 11.51 -0.74 -7.98
N GLY A 222 12.41 0.13 -7.52
CA GLY A 222 13.22 0.99 -8.38
C GLY A 222 14.19 0.20 -9.27
N VAL A 223 14.76 -0.89 -8.74
CA VAL A 223 15.60 -1.82 -9.52
C VAL A 223 14.75 -2.55 -10.56
N GLN A 224 13.55 -2.99 -10.16
CA GLN A 224 12.63 -3.67 -11.08
C GLN A 224 12.18 -2.74 -12.20
N ILE A 225 11.84 -1.49 -11.91
CA ILE A 225 11.53 -0.45 -12.91
C ILE A 225 12.66 -0.33 -13.94
N ASN A 226 13.91 -0.20 -13.46
CA ASN A 226 15.06 -0.03 -14.34
C ASN A 226 15.28 -1.20 -15.30
N HIS A 227 14.93 -2.43 -14.89
CA HIS A 227 15.12 -3.63 -15.72
C HIS A 227 13.92 -3.94 -16.63
N ILE A 228 12.70 -3.50 -16.27
CA ILE A 228 11.48 -3.77 -17.03
C ILE A 228 11.19 -2.64 -18.01
N SER A 229 11.12 -1.41 -17.52
CA SER A 229 10.79 -0.22 -18.32
C SER A 229 11.38 1.03 -17.63
N PRO A 230 12.65 1.34 -17.91
CA PRO A 230 13.35 2.48 -17.33
C PRO A 230 12.59 3.78 -17.53
N VAL A 231 12.64 4.65 -16.53
CA VAL A 231 12.07 5.99 -16.58
C VAL A 231 13.08 6.94 -17.23
N VAL A 232 12.68 7.60 -18.29
CA VAL A 232 13.48 8.63 -18.95
C VAL A 232 12.96 10.03 -18.62
N LYS A 233 13.74 11.06 -18.97
CA LYS A 233 13.38 12.46 -18.68
C LYS A 233 11.98 12.78 -19.23
N GLY A 234 11.12 13.30 -18.36
CA GLY A 234 9.73 13.67 -18.68
C GLY A 234 8.71 12.56 -18.49
N GLU A 235 9.15 11.33 -18.19
CA GLU A 235 8.25 10.23 -17.87
C GLU A 235 7.99 10.12 -16.38
N THR A 236 6.79 9.64 -16.03
CA THR A 236 6.37 9.32 -14.67
C THR A 236 5.86 7.89 -14.64
N VAL A 237 6.26 7.12 -13.63
CA VAL A 237 5.65 5.83 -13.30
C VAL A 237 5.14 5.86 -11.88
N TRP A 238 4.12 5.05 -11.63
CA TRP A 238 3.60 4.90 -10.28
C TRP A 238 4.09 3.61 -9.65
N THR A 239 4.20 3.62 -8.33
CA THR A 239 4.52 2.45 -7.53
C THR A 239 3.51 2.31 -6.40
N ILE A 240 3.19 1.08 -6.03
CA ILE A 240 2.33 0.77 -4.90
C ILE A 240 2.84 -0.51 -4.24
N SER A 241 2.76 -0.61 -2.93
CA SER A 241 3.15 -1.83 -2.21
C SER A 241 2.12 -2.94 -2.44
N ALA A 242 2.56 -4.20 -2.34
CA ALA A 242 1.67 -5.34 -2.53
C ALA A 242 0.56 -5.40 -1.45
N GLU A 243 0.86 -4.94 -0.22
CA GLU A 243 -0.14 -4.81 0.85
C GLU A 243 -1.22 -3.78 0.50
N ALA A 244 -0.84 -2.64 -0.08
CA ALA A 244 -1.81 -1.63 -0.47
C ALA A 244 -2.69 -2.09 -1.65
N VAL A 245 -2.22 -3.02 -2.48
CA VAL A 245 -3.06 -3.69 -3.48
C VAL A 245 -4.19 -4.49 -2.81
N LEU A 246 -3.92 -5.14 -1.66
CA LEU A 246 -4.95 -5.81 -0.86
C LEU A 246 -6.01 -4.82 -0.37
N PHE A 247 -5.61 -3.64 0.10
CA PHE A 247 -6.56 -2.60 0.55
C PHE A 247 -7.49 -2.16 -0.57
N ILE A 248 -6.94 -1.97 -1.77
CA ILE A 248 -7.74 -1.65 -2.97
C ILE A 248 -8.72 -2.79 -3.28
N GLY A 249 -8.25 -4.03 -3.26
CA GLY A 249 -9.10 -5.18 -3.53
C GLY A 249 -10.24 -5.35 -2.52
N ARG A 250 -9.94 -5.18 -1.23
CA ARG A 250 -10.95 -5.20 -0.17
C ARG A 250 -11.99 -4.08 -0.36
N LEU A 251 -11.55 -2.85 -0.65
CA LEU A 251 -12.44 -1.74 -0.98
C LEU A 251 -13.38 -2.10 -2.13
N MET A 252 -12.86 -2.63 -3.24
CA MET A 252 -13.67 -2.99 -4.41
C MET A 252 -14.68 -4.09 -4.06
N ASN A 253 -14.27 -5.12 -3.32
CA ASN A 253 -15.09 -6.28 -2.99
C ASN A 253 -16.10 -6.02 -1.88
N THR A 254 -15.79 -5.16 -0.92
CA THR A 254 -16.67 -4.90 0.25
C THR A 254 -17.39 -3.57 0.18
N GLY A 255 -16.83 -2.57 -0.50
CA GLY A 255 -17.29 -1.19 -0.49
C GLY A 255 -16.83 -0.41 0.75
N ARG A 256 -15.89 -0.94 1.55
CA ARG A 256 -15.41 -0.35 2.79
C ARG A 256 -13.89 -0.27 2.80
N VAL A 257 -13.36 0.69 3.52
CA VAL A 257 -11.92 0.79 3.75
C VAL A 257 -11.52 -0.19 4.85
N ASP A 258 -10.60 -1.10 4.52
CA ASP A 258 -9.94 -2.00 5.46
C ASP A 258 -8.43 -1.99 5.17
N MET A 259 -7.66 -1.36 6.06
CA MET A 259 -6.21 -1.22 5.99
C MET A 259 -5.48 -2.20 6.92
N THR A 260 -6.18 -3.23 7.41
CA THR A 260 -5.56 -4.30 8.20
C THR A 260 -4.46 -4.99 7.39
N ARG A 261 -3.32 -5.20 8.01
CA ARG A 261 -2.18 -5.88 7.38
C ARG A 261 -1.48 -6.82 8.35
N THR A 262 -0.94 -7.89 7.81
CA THR A 262 -0.03 -8.78 8.54
C THR A 262 1.37 -8.16 8.56
N VAL A 263 1.98 -8.08 9.73
CA VAL A 263 3.35 -7.58 9.92
C VAL A 263 4.23 -8.63 10.54
N ALA A 264 5.48 -8.73 10.12
CA ALA A 264 6.46 -9.61 10.73
C ALA A 264 7.21 -8.85 11.83
N VAL A 265 7.26 -9.42 13.02
CA VAL A 265 8.06 -8.90 14.15
C VAL A 265 9.32 -9.74 14.26
N THR A 266 10.47 -9.14 13.97
CA THR A 266 11.78 -9.80 13.96
C THR A 266 12.84 -8.90 14.58
N GLY A 267 13.97 -9.46 14.96
CA GLY A 267 15.13 -8.72 15.46
C GLY A 267 15.87 -9.47 16.56
N SER A 268 17.06 -8.98 16.92
CA SER A 268 17.93 -9.60 17.94
C SER A 268 17.28 -9.67 19.32
N GLU A 269 16.40 -8.71 19.63
CA GLU A 269 15.73 -8.59 20.93
C GLU A 269 14.33 -9.25 20.95
N VAL A 270 13.88 -9.78 19.82
CA VAL A 270 12.57 -10.43 19.73
C VAL A 270 12.69 -11.91 20.19
N LEU A 271 12.08 -12.22 21.33
CA LEU A 271 12.14 -13.56 21.92
C LEU A 271 11.38 -14.62 21.10
N LYS A 272 10.28 -14.23 20.45
CA LYS A 272 9.44 -15.10 19.62
C LYS A 272 9.08 -14.35 18.33
N PRO A 273 9.97 -14.39 17.32
CA PRO A 273 9.68 -13.77 16.03
C PRO A 273 8.50 -14.47 15.34
N ALA A 274 7.47 -13.71 14.95
CA ALA A 274 6.25 -14.24 14.32
C ALA A 274 5.57 -13.16 13.45
N TYR A 275 4.54 -13.56 12.71
CA TYR A 275 3.60 -12.68 12.00
C TYR A 275 2.38 -12.37 12.83
#